data_82643dccb665723e80cf4b0289d59978
#
_entry.id   82643dccb665723e80cf4b0289d59978
#
_cell.length_a   1.000
_cell.length_b   1.000
_cell.length_c   1.000
_cell.angle_alpha   90.00
_cell.angle_beta   90.00
_cell.angle_gamma   90.00
#
_symmetry.space_group_name_H-M   'P 1'
#
loop_
_entity.id
_entity.type
_entity.pdbx_description
1 polymer ?
#
loop_
_entity_poly.entity_id
_entity_poly.type
_entity_poly.pdbx_seq_one_letter_code
_entity_poly.pdbx_strand_id
1 'polypeptide(L)'
;PTNILNALDEIMGLGVELSLVGGSVRDLILNDNLGNDLDIEWRPSKGQSFADLSSILENTLVEKYSGEILSFGVLRLIIDKYELELSPPRKEFYQENEFPYGHSDFKIEIDEALSVKEAFIRRDLTINAIGIKLGDKSKLIDPFNGLADLQNKLIAPCGPTFFNDPVRLLRAIRFRLKFNFEFSEELEIGLKNFNLSKLSHFYFLSEAMKGPDFFKHLKILFDIIDTQKIVPPKFYSDVQFFRDYFKLSESINNAESLLKILFSQDRVVSDDEIKWLNKSTGIKKSQILLLKKNGN
;
A
#
# COMPACT_ATOMS: atom_id res chain seq x y z
N PRO A 1 4.30 3.89 25.83
CA PRO A 1 2.89 3.68 26.10
C PRO A 1 2.70 2.30 26.71
N THR A 2 2.31 2.29 28.01
CA THR A 2 2.29 1.07 28.81
C THR A 2 1.23 0.07 28.33
N ASN A 3 0.12 0.54 27.78
CA ASN A 3 -0.99 -0.33 27.37
C ASN A 3 -0.67 -1.16 26.11
N ILE A 4 -0.04 -0.58 25.10
CA ILE A 4 0.31 -1.33 23.88
C ILE A 4 1.35 -2.43 24.16
N LEU A 5 2.37 -2.15 24.97
CA LEU A 5 3.37 -3.14 25.34
C LEU A 5 2.75 -4.29 26.15
N ASN A 6 1.91 -3.96 27.14
CA ASN A 6 1.19 -4.97 27.91
C ASN A 6 0.28 -5.84 27.05
N ALA A 7 -0.39 -5.23 26.05
CA ALA A 7 -1.24 -5.98 25.13
C ALA A 7 -0.42 -6.92 24.23
N LEU A 8 0.73 -6.48 23.72
CA LEU A 8 1.63 -7.33 22.93
C LEU A 8 2.17 -8.50 23.78
N ASP A 9 2.56 -8.24 25.03
CA ASP A 9 3.02 -9.28 25.95
C ASP A 9 1.90 -10.29 26.27
N GLU A 10 0.68 -9.82 26.45
CA GLU A 10 -0.49 -10.68 26.64
C GLU A 10 -0.75 -11.56 25.42
N ILE A 11 -0.72 -10.98 24.21
CA ILE A 11 -0.93 -11.72 22.96
C ILE A 11 0.16 -12.79 22.80
N MET A 12 1.41 -12.46 23.06
CA MET A 12 2.51 -13.44 23.05
C MET A 12 2.30 -14.54 24.11
N GLY A 13 1.74 -14.19 25.27
CA GLY A 13 1.39 -15.12 26.33
C GLY A 13 0.36 -16.18 25.93
N LEU A 14 -0.42 -15.95 24.87
CA LEU A 14 -1.34 -16.93 24.30
C LEU A 14 -0.62 -18.03 23.49
N GLY A 15 0.69 -17.96 23.31
CA GLY A 15 1.50 -18.97 22.63
C GLY A 15 1.83 -18.63 21.18
N VAL A 16 1.86 -17.35 20.83
CA VAL A 16 2.26 -16.87 19.52
C VAL A 16 3.57 -16.08 19.55
N GLU A 17 4.30 -16.14 18.47
CA GLU A 17 5.41 -15.23 18.18
C GLU A 17 4.90 -14.06 17.35
N LEU A 18 5.29 -12.85 17.68
CA LEU A 18 4.90 -11.63 16.98
C LEU A 18 6.09 -11.00 16.28
N SER A 19 5.86 -10.49 15.08
CA SER A 19 6.82 -9.66 14.36
C SER A 19 6.12 -8.41 13.84
N LEU A 20 6.59 -7.24 14.28
CA LEU A 20 6.21 -5.97 13.67
C LEU A 20 6.83 -5.91 12.28
N VAL A 21 6.05 -5.52 11.26
CA VAL A 21 6.50 -5.60 9.87
C VAL A 21 6.05 -4.37 9.05
N GLY A 22 6.70 -4.13 7.94
CA GLY A 22 6.19 -3.18 6.95
C GLY A 22 6.52 -1.71 7.21
N GLY A 23 5.54 -0.87 6.94
CA GLY A 23 5.69 0.58 6.96
C GLY A 23 6.13 1.15 8.30
N SER A 24 5.61 0.61 9.40
CA SER A 24 5.94 1.03 10.76
C SER A 24 7.41 0.82 11.09
N VAL A 25 7.99 -0.34 10.66
CA VAL A 25 9.42 -0.63 10.88
C VAL A 25 10.28 0.30 10.03
N ARG A 26 9.92 0.51 8.77
CA ARG A 26 10.62 1.46 7.89
C ARG A 26 10.62 2.87 8.50
N ASP A 27 9.45 3.37 8.93
CA ASP A 27 9.31 4.73 9.43
C ASP A 27 10.00 4.89 10.80
N LEU A 28 10.06 3.84 11.62
CA LEU A 28 10.86 3.78 12.84
C LEU A 28 12.37 3.93 12.52
N ILE A 29 12.88 3.21 11.51
CA ILE A 29 14.29 3.27 11.12
C ILE A 29 14.65 4.64 10.53
N LEU A 30 13.77 5.23 9.72
CA LEU A 30 14.04 6.49 9.05
C LEU A 30 13.90 7.72 9.95
N ASN A 31 12.92 7.72 10.86
CA ASN A 31 12.46 8.93 11.54
C ASN A 31 12.29 8.76 13.05
N ASP A 32 12.66 7.60 13.61
CA ASP A 32 12.39 7.24 15.01
C ASP A 32 10.89 7.37 15.39
N ASN A 33 10.02 7.07 14.43
CA ASN A 33 8.57 7.20 14.56
C ASN A 33 7.86 5.89 14.18
N LEU A 34 7.21 5.27 15.16
CA LEU A 34 6.50 4.01 14.96
C LEU A 34 5.19 4.17 14.18
N GLY A 35 4.57 5.34 14.21
CA GLY A 35 3.21 5.54 13.70
C GLY A 35 2.14 4.93 14.62
N ASN A 36 0.90 4.94 14.16
CA ASN A 36 -0.23 4.39 14.91
C ASN A 36 -0.78 3.10 14.28
N ASP A 37 -0.53 2.87 13.00
CA ASP A 37 -0.99 1.69 12.26
C ASP A 37 0.13 0.65 12.26
N LEU A 38 -0.07 -0.45 12.96
CA LEU A 38 0.93 -1.47 13.23
C LEU A 38 0.58 -2.78 12.54
N ASP A 39 1.28 -3.11 11.47
CA ASP A 39 1.22 -4.43 10.84
C ASP A 39 2.01 -5.44 11.65
N ILE A 40 1.37 -6.49 12.12
CA ILE A 40 2.01 -7.54 12.91
C ILE A 40 1.76 -8.91 12.25
N GLU A 41 2.82 -9.59 11.89
CA GLU A 41 2.74 -11.00 11.51
C GLU A 41 2.83 -11.85 12.78
N TRP A 42 1.86 -12.76 12.97
CA TRP A 42 1.86 -13.71 14.07
C TRP A 42 2.11 -15.14 13.58
N ARG A 43 2.83 -15.93 14.36
CA ARG A 43 3.11 -17.33 14.11
C ARG A 43 2.90 -18.16 15.37
N PRO A 44 2.48 -19.44 15.28
CA PRO A 44 2.48 -20.31 16.42
C PRO A 44 3.87 -20.44 17.05
N SER A 45 3.93 -20.38 18.37
CA SER A 45 5.15 -20.82 19.08
C SER A 45 5.36 -22.32 18.89
N LYS A 46 6.59 -22.78 19.05
CA LYS A 46 6.94 -24.19 18.81
C LYS A 46 6.03 -25.15 19.58
N GLY A 47 5.40 -26.06 18.84
CA GLY A 47 4.52 -27.09 19.39
C GLY A 47 3.06 -26.68 19.59
N GLN A 48 2.68 -25.48 19.17
CA GLN A 48 1.29 -24.99 19.19
C GLN A 48 0.62 -25.28 17.85
N SER A 49 -0.70 -25.50 17.90
CA SER A 49 -1.55 -25.67 16.70
C SER A 49 -1.98 -24.32 16.16
N PHE A 50 -1.78 -24.10 14.85
CA PHE A 50 -2.23 -22.87 14.18
C PHE A 50 -3.74 -22.68 14.30
N ALA A 51 -4.53 -23.73 14.04
CA ALA A 51 -5.99 -23.64 14.07
C ALA A 51 -6.53 -23.30 15.46
N ASP A 52 -5.95 -23.91 16.51
CA ASP A 52 -6.36 -23.65 17.87
C ASP A 52 -6.00 -22.22 18.27
N LEU A 53 -4.80 -21.75 17.92
CA LEU A 53 -4.36 -20.38 18.23
C LEU A 53 -5.16 -19.33 17.45
N SER A 54 -5.50 -19.56 16.19
CA SER A 54 -6.37 -18.66 15.42
C SER A 54 -7.69 -18.46 16.17
N SER A 55 -8.34 -19.56 16.58
CA SER A 55 -9.59 -19.51 17.33
C SER A 55 -9.44 -18.82 18.69
N ILE A 56 -8.33 -19.05 19.40
CA ILE A 56 -8.05 -18.40 20.68
C ILE A 56 -7.87 -16.88 20.48
N LEU A 57 -7.08 -16.47 19.50
CA LEU A 57 -6.85 -15.06 19.21
C LEU A 57 -8.17 -14.34 18.85
N GLU A 58 -8.97 -14.93 17.96
CA GLU A 58 -10.26 -14.38 17.58
C GLU A 58 -11.19 -14.22 18.79
N ASN A 59 -11.40 -15.29 19.55
CA ASN A 59 -12.33 -15.27 20.68
C ASN A 59 -11.87 -14.39 21.85
N THR A 60 -10.54 -14.29 22.07
CA THR A 60 -10.01 -13.54 23.22
C THR A 60 -9.81 -12.06 22.92
N LEU A 61 -9.28 -11.73 21.74
CA LEU A 61 -8.81 -10.39 21.46
C LEU A 61 -9.88 -9.48 20.87
N VAL A 62 -10.79 -10.04 20.05
CA VAL A 62 -11.83 -9.25 19.37
C VAL A 62 -12.76 -8.57 20.40
N GLU A 63 -13.24 -9.31 21.39
CA GLU A 63 -14.07 -8.73 22.44
C GLU A 63 -13.30 -7.74 23.32
N LYS A 64 -12.09 -8.13 23.74
CA LYS A 64 -11.29 -7.34 24.69
C LYS A 64 -10.79 -6.00 24.13
N TYR A 65 -10.41 -5.97 22.87
CA TYR A 65 -9.79 -4.80 22.22
C TYR A 65 -10.66 -4.13 21.16
N SER A 66 -11.99 -4.30 21.26
CA SER A 66 -12.93 -3.74 20.26
C SER A 66 -12.51 -4.06 18.83
N GLY A 67 -12.10 -5.31 18.60
CA GLY A 67 -11.53 -5.74 17.35
C GLY A 67 -12.57 -6.20 16.34
N GLU A 68 -12.07 -6.48 15.14
CA GLU A 68 -12.86 -7.10 14.05
C GLU A 68 -12.04 -8.13 13.30
N ILE A 69 -12.72 -9.12 12.75
CA ILE A 69 -12.12 -10.13 11.87
C ILE A 69 -12.27 -9.64 10.44
N LEU A 70 -11.15 -9.38 9.80
CA LEU A 70 -11.09 -9.00 8.40
C LEU A 70 -10.95 -10.23 7.50
N SER A 71 -10.92 -10.02 6.18
CA SER A 71 -10.66 -11.08 5.22
C SER A 71 -9.32 -11.78 5.49
N PHE A 72 -9.24 -13.07 5.16
CA PHE A 72 -8.00 -13.87 5.22
C PHE A 72 -7.41 -14.05 6.63
N GLY A 73 -8.27 -14.09 7.66
CA GLY A 73 -7.84 -14.33 9.04
C GLY A 73 -7.01 -13.19 9.65
N VAL A 74 -7.13 -11.98 9.12
CA VAL A 74 -6.53 -10.79 9.71
C VAL A 74 -7.41 -10.27 10.84
N LEU A 75 -6.83 -10.07 12.01
CA LEU A 75 -7.50 -9.44 13.16
C LEU A 75 -7.08 -7.98 13.23
N ARG A 76 -8.04 -7.07 13.23
CA ARG A 76 -7.81 -5.66 13.52
C ARG A 76 -8.20 -5.38 14.95
N LEU A 77 -7.30 -4.81 15.74
CA LEU A 77 -7.49 -4.47 17.14
C LEU A 77 -7.21 -2.99 17.35
N ILE A 78 -8.01 -2.32 18.19
CA ILE A 78 -7.79 -0.93 18.57
C ILE A 78 -7.33 -0.89 20.03
N ILE A 79 -6.11 -0.42 20.26
CA ILE A 79 -5.51 -0.32 21.59
C ILE A 79 -5.01 1.11 21.80
N ASP A 80 -5.71 1.89 22.59
CA ASP A 80 -5.52 3.34 22.74
C ASP A 80 -5.61 4.04 21.39
N LYS A 81 -4.50 4.63 20.92
CA LYS A 81 -4.40 5.28 19.63
C LYS A 81 -3.85 4.37 18.53
N TYR A 82 -3.49 3.15 18.84
CA TYR A 82 -2.88 2.21 17.92
C TYR A 82 -3.93 1.30 17.29
N GLU A 83 -3.84 1.15 15.99
CA GLU A 83 -4.54 0.14 15.20
C GLU A 83 -3.54 -0.97 14.88
N LEU A 84 -3.83 -2.20 15.36
CA LEU A 84 -3.00 -3.37 15.11
C LEU A 84 -3.70 -4.28 14.12
N GLU A 85 -3.03 -4.62 13.02
CA GLU A 85 -3.46 -5.67 12.11
C GLU A 85 -2.58 -6.91 12.31
N LEU A 86 -3.13 -7.92 13.03
CA LEU A 86 -2.46 -9.20 13.22
C LEU A 86 -2.81 -10.12 12.04
N SER A 87 -1.82 -10.48 11.26
CA SER A 87 -1.99 -11.33 10.08
C SER A 87 -1.15 -12.60 10.17
N PRO A 88 -1.70 -13.78 9.76
CA PRO A 88 -0.91 -14.98 9.64
C PRO A 88 0.03 -14.92 8.42
N PRO A 89 1.08 -15.78 8.38
CA PRO A 89 1.88 -15.95 7.19
C PRO A 89 1.03 -16.45 6.04
N ARG A 90 1.21 -15.86 4.87
CA ARG A 90 0.44 -16.21 3.68
C ARG A 90 1.25 -16.01 2.42
N LYS A 91 0.92 -16.74 1.38
CA LYS A 91 1.39 -16.51 0.00
C LYS A 91 0.26 -15.98 -0.86
N GLU A 92 0.65 -15.22 -1.85
CA GLU A 92 -0.22 -14.68 -2.88
C GLU A 92 0.27 -15.23 -4.22
N PHE A 93 -0.64 -15.75 -5.03
CA PHE A 93 -0.29 -16.28 -6.34
C PHE A 93 -1.31 -15.87 -7.38
N TYR A 94 -0.79 -15.55 -8.56
CA TYR A 94 -1.56 -15.17 -9.73
C TYR A 94 -1.76 -16.39 -10.63
N GLN A 95 -2.94 -16.51 -11.24
CA GLN A 95 -3.18 -17.58 -12.21
C GLN A 95 -2.58 -17.20 -13.56
N GLU A 96 -1.68 -18.00 -14.11
CA GLU A 96 -0.94 -17.70 -15.35
C GLU A 96 -1.83 -17.32 -16.54
N ASN A 97 -3.00 -17.94 -16.66
CA ASN A 97 -3.93 -17.71 -17.77
C ASN A 97 -4.79 -16.43 -17.63
N GLU A 98 -4.62 -15.65 -16.55
CA GLU A 98 -5.44 -14.47 -16.26
C GLU A 98 -4.68 -13.15 -16.48
N PHE A 99 -3.43 -13.20 -16.94
CA PHE A 99 -2.66 -11.99 -17.27
C PHE A 99 -3.35 -11.20 -18.41
N PRO A 100 -3.43 -9.88 -18.35
CA PRO A 100 -2.95 -8.98 -17.29
C PRO A 100 -3.78 -9.02 -16.02
N TYR A 101 -3.15 -8.72 -14.87
CA TYR A 101 -3.80 -8.76 -13.57
C TYR A 101 -4.23 -7.38 -13.10
N GLY A 102 -5.34 -7.32 -12.34
CA GLY A 102 -5.71 -6.18 -11.51
C GLY A 102 -5.14 -6.32 -10.09
N HIS A 103 -5.37 -5.31 -9.27
CA HIS A 103 -4.84 -5.26 -7.90
C HIS A 103 -5.28 -6.41 -6.99
N SER A 104 -6.43 -7.01 -7.24
CA SER A 104 -7.01 -8.08 -6.41
C SER A 104 -7.11 -9.43 -7.14
N ASP A 105 -6.47 -9.57 -8.31
CA ASP A 105 -6.55 -10.78 -9.13
C ASP A 105 -5.53 -11.84 -8.68
N PHE A 106 -5.35 -12.00 -7.37
CA PHE A 106 -4.52 -13.03 -6.78
C PHE A 106 -5.33 -13.90 -5.80
N LYS A 107 -4.89 -15.14 -5.62
CA LYS A 107 -5.40 -16.03 -4.58
C LYS A 107 -4.49 -15.99 -3.37
N ILE A 108 -5.08 -16.16 -2.19
CA ILE A 108 -4.37 -16.19 -0.93
C ILE A 108 -4.44 -17.61 -0.36
N GLU A 109 -3.31 -18.08 0.12
CA GLU A 109 -3.19 -19.30 0.90
C GLU A 109 -2.43 -19.00 2.19
N ILE A 110 -3.10 -19.25 3.33
CA ILE A 110 -2.46 -19.17 4.65
C ILE A 110 -1.63 -20.42 4.81
N ASP A 111 -0.36 -20.26 5.17
CA ASP A 111 0.58 -21.35 5.35
C ASP A 111 1.57 -21.01 6.47
N GLU A 112 1.36 -21.59 7.62
CA GLU A 112 2.19 -21.38 8.83
C GLU A 112 3.64 -21.87 8.67
N ALA A 113 3.86 -22.81 7.74
CA ALA A 113 5.17 -23.40 7.49
C ALA A 113 6.08 -22.52 6.62
N LEU A 114 5.54 -21.42 6.04
CA LEU A 114 6.33 -20.51 5.23
C LEU A 114 7.53 -19.95 6.01
N SER A 115 8.70 -20.00 5.40
CA SER A 115 9.82 -19.21 5.86
C SER A 115 9.47 -17.71 5.84
N VAL A 116 10.20 -16.91 6.59
CA VAL A 116 10.01 -15.45 6.58
C VAL A 116 10.17 -14.87 5.18
N LYS A 117 11.15 -15.38 4.40
CA LYS A 117 11.38 -14.92 3.04
C LYS A 117 10.21 -15.21 2.12
N GLU A 118 9.62 -16.41 2.21
CA GLU A 118 8.45 -16.81 1.41
C GLU A 118 7.20 -15.99 1.80
N ALA A 119 6.99 -15.70 3.08
CA ALA A 119 5.88 -14.87 3.53
C ALA A 119 6.04 -13.40 3.11
N PHE A 120 7.28 -12.89 3.02
CA PHE A 120 7.56 -11.48 2.73
C PHE A 120 7.68 -11.17 1.24
N ILE A 121 7.95 -12.15 0.37
CA ILE A 121 8.12 -11.93 -1.08
C ILE A 121 6.87 -11.35 -1.76
N ARG A 122 5.69 -11.54 -1.15
CA ARG A 122 4.43 -10.96 -1.61
C ARG A 122 4.34 -9.45 -1.39
N ARG A 123 5.20 -8.88 -0.53
CA ARG A 123 5.24 -7.43 -0.30
C ARG A 123 5.71 -6.70 -1.55
N ASP A 124 5.40 -5.42 -1.61
CA ASP A 124 5.74 -4.60 -2.78
C ASP A 124 7.25 -4.28 -2.86
N LEU A 125 7.74 -3.53 -1.89
CA LEU A 125 9.09 -2.97 -1.92
C LEU A 125 9.93 -3.54 -0.78
N THR A 126 11.23 -3.70 -1.02
CA THR A 126 12.20 -4.18 -0.02
C THR A 126 12.18 -3.37 1.26
N ILE A 127 12.05 -2.04 1.15
CA ILE A 127 11.94 -1.12 2.27
C ILE A 127 10.66 -1.30 3.11
N ASN A 128 9.65 -1.98 2.57
CA ASN A 128 8.41 -2.36 3.25
C ASN A 128 8.42 -3.84 3.67
N ALA A 129 9.50 -4.56 3.38
CA ALA A 129 9.68 -5.97 3.72
C ALA A 129 10.71 -6.17 4.85
N ILE A 130 10.83 -5.18 5.71
CA ILE A 130 11.64 -5.22 6.93
C ILE A 130 10.71 -5.53 8.11
N GLY A 131 11.21 -6.30 9.08
CA GLY A 131 10.46 -6.62 10.29
C GLY A 131 11.33 -6.62 11.54
N ILE A 132 10.68 -6.62 12.69
CA ILE A 132 11.31 -6.78 14.01
C ILE A 132 10.53 -7.85 14.76
N LYS A 133 11.18 -8.98 15.09
CA LYS A 133 10.60 -9.97 15.99
C LYS A 133 10.51 -9.37 17.38
N LEU A 134 9.31 -9.42 17.96
CA LEU A 134 9.06 -8.88 19.31
C LEU A 134 9.41 -9.91 20.39
N GLY A 135 9.62 -9.46 21.62
CA GLY A 135 9.94 -10.25 22.80
C GLY A 135 11.26 -9.83 23.44
N ASP A 136 11.76 -10.64 24.41
CA ASP A 136 12.94 -10.34 25.25
C ASP A 136 14.23 -10.05 24.46
N LYS A 137 14.34 -10.61 23.27
CA LYS A 137 15.47 -10.41 22.33
C LYS A 137 14.91 -10.02 20.99
N SER A 138 14.56 -8.76 20.83
CA SER A 138 14.13 -8.22 19.53
C SER A 138 15.20 -8.49 18.47
N LYS A 139 14.76 -9.05 17.34
CA LYS A 139 15.64 -9.41 16.23
C LYS A 139 15.11 -8.77 14.94
N LEU A 140 16.02 -8.09 14.25
CA LEU A 140 15.74 -7.55 12.94
C LEU A 140 15.55 -8.68 11.90
N ILE A 141 14.57 -8.49 11.03
CA ILE A 141 14.19 -9.38 9.93
C ILE A 141 14.31 -8.58 8.65
N ASP A 142 15.24 -8.96 7.77
CA ASP A 142 15.45 -8.25 6.49
C ASP A 142 15.83 -9.24 5.39
N PRO A 143 14.87 -10.02 4.88
CA PRO A 143 15.16 -11.08 3.90
C PRO A 143 15.49 -10.58 2.49
N PHE A 144 15.28 -9.27 2.20
CA PHE A 144 15.45 -8.66 0.88
C PHE A 144 16.41 -7.48 0.87
N ASN A 145 17.24 -7.32 1.91
CA ASN A 145 18.20 -6.21 2.04
C ASN A 145 17.55 -4.81 2.02
N GLY A 146 16.33 -4.69 2.54
CA GLY A 146 15.61 -3.41 2.59
C GLY A 146 16.32 -2.34 3.41
N LEU A 147 17.15 -2.72 4.42
CA LEU A 147 17.99 -1.79 5.15
C LEU A 147 19.06 -1.16 4.26
N ALA A 148 19.69 -1.94 3.41
CA ALA A 148 20.67 -1.43 2.45
C ALA A 148 20.00 -0.46 1.46
N ASP A 149 18.80 -0.80 0.99
CA ASP A 149 18.04 0.06 0.09
C ASP A 149 17.63 1.38 0.78
N LEU A 150 17.23 1.34 2.06
CA LEU A 150 16.99 2.56 2.85
C LEU A 150 18.24 3.44 2.95
N GLN A 151 19.39 2.86 3.24
CA GLN A 151 20.67 3.56 3.34
C GLN A 151 21.11 4.16 1.99
N ASN A 152 20.91 3.40 0.91
CA ASN A 152 21.28 3.83 -0.45
C ASN A 152 20.19 4.68 -1.12
N LYS A 153 19.07 4.94 -0.43
CA LYS A 153 17.92 5.70 -0.93
C LYS A 153 17.34 5.11 -2.22
N LEU A 154 17.12 3.81 -2.23
CA LEU A 154 16.59 3.07 -3.37
C LEU A 154 15.18 2.56 -3.11
N ILE A 155 14.38 2.54 -4.18
CA ILE A 155 13.09 1.88 -4.28
C ILE A 155 13.28 0.63 -5.11
N ALA A 156 13.27 -0.53 -4.47
CA ALA A 156 13.51 -1.83 -5.10
C ALA A 156 12.33 -2.79 -4.87
N PRO A 157 11.99 -3.69 -5.84
CA PRO A 157 10.94 -4.69 -5.68
C PRO A 157 11.39 -5.84 -4.80
N CYS A 158 10.46 -6.49 -4.06
CA CYS A 158 10.77 -7.71 -3.31
C CYS A 158 11.01 -8.94 -4.21
N GLY A 159 10.51 -8.92 -5.44
CA GLY A 159 10.68 -10.03 -6.37
C GLY A 159 9.85 -9.85 -7.65
N PRO A 160 9.88 -10.84 -8.56
CA PRO A 160 9.31 -10.71 -9.90
C PRO A 160 7.77 -10.53 -9.90
N THR A 161 7.07 -11.04 -8.91
CA THR A 161 5.61 -10.85 -8.78
C THR A 161 5.21 -9.40 -8.51
N PHE A 162 6.18 -8.53 -8.20
CA PHE A 162 5.95 -7.09 -8.08
C PHE A 162 5.30 -6.50 -9.33
N PHE A 163 5.72 -6.92 -10.50
CA PHE A 163 5.26 -6.38 -11.79
C PHE A 163 3.87 -6.89 -12.21
N ASN A 164 3.30 -7.85 -11.47
CA ASN A 164 1.97 -8.38 -11.75
C ASN A 164 0.84 -7.45 -11.28
N ASP A 165 1.09 -6.63 -10.25
CA ASP A 165 0.10 -5.71 -9.70
C ASP A 165 0.33 -4.28 -10.22
N PRO A 166 -0.59 -3.73 -11.05
CA PRO A 166 -0.44 -2.38 -11.61
C PRO A 166 -0.40 -1.28 -10.54
N VAL A 167 -0.98 -1.50 -9.36
CA VAL A 167 -0.96 -0.53 -8.25
C VAL A 167 0.44 -0.40 -7.65
N ARG A 168 1.26 -1.44 -7.72
CA ARG A 168 2.64 -1.39 -7.19
C ARG A 168 3.53 -0.40 -7.93
N LEU A 169 3.29 -0.15 -9.22
CA LEU A 169 3.97 0.94 -9.94
C LEU A 169 3.61 2.31 -9.33
N LEU A 170 2.33 2.55 -9.07
CA LEU A 170 1.87 3.80 -8.46
C LEU A 170 2.47 3.98 -7.06
N ARG A 171 2.52 2.90 -6.28
CA ARG A 171 3.14 2.89 -4.96
C ARG A 171 4.65 3.18 -5.03
N ALA A 172 5.35 2.59 -5.99
CA ALA A 172 6.78 2.86 -6.20
C ALA A 172 7.03 4.35 -6.49
N ILE A 173 6.26 4.95 -7.38
CA ILE A 173 6.33 6.38 -7.68
C ILE A 173 6.04 7.22 -6.42
N ARG A 174 4.99 6.85 -5.66
CA ARG A 174 4.63 7.53 -4.41
C ARG A 174 5.76 7.50 -3.38
N PHE A 175 6.36 6.33 -3.16
CA PHE A 175 7.47 6.20 -2.21
C PHE A 175 8.75 6.88 -2.69
N ARG A 176 9.05 6.83 -3.99
CA ARG A 176 10.13 7.61 -4.59
C ARG A 176 9.99 9.10 -4.25
N LEU A 177 8.80 9.65 -4.45
CA LEU A 177 8.52 11.05 -4.14
C LEU A 177 8.50 11.34 -2.64
N LYS A 178 7.88 10.45 -1.83
CA LYS A 178 7.77 10.63 -0.37
C LYS A 178 9.12 10.70 0.31
N PHE A 179 10.05 9.85 -0.09
CA PHE A 179 11.36 9.73 0.55
C PHE A 179 12.49 10.43 -0.21
N ASN A 180 12.21 10.94 -1.40
CA ASN A 180 13.22 11.47 -2.32
C ASN A 180 14.31 10.41 -2.61
N PHE A 181 13.85 9.20 -2.96
CA PHE A 181 14.68 8.06 -3.33
C PHE A 181 14.68 7.88 -4.85
N GLU A 182 15.61 7.09 -5.37
CA GLU A 182 15.65 6.71 -6.78
C GLU A 182 15.16 5.26 -6.97
N PHE A 183 14.76 4.90 -8.18
CA PHE A 183 14.47 3.51 -8.49
C PHE A 183 15.77 2.70 -8.55
N SER A 184 15.74 1.46 -8.06
CA SER A 184 16.84 0.53 -8.26
C SER A 184 16.97 0.14 -9.73
N GLU A 185 18.15 -0.29 -10.15
CA GLU A 185 18.38 -0.78 -11.51
C GLU A 185 17.42 -1.93 -11.88
N GLU A 186 17.17 -2.85 -10.94
CA GLU A 186 16.20 -3.95 -11.11
C GLU A 186 14.79 -3.42 -11.41
N LEU A 187 14.34 -2.41 -10.65
CA LEU A 187 13.02 -1.81 -10.88
C LEU A 187 12.98 -1.08 -12.23
N GLU A 188 13.99 -0.29 -12.57
CA GLU A 188 14.03 0.42 -13.85
C GLU A 188 13.99 -0.53 -15.05
N ILE A 189 14.80 -1.59 -15.03
CA ILE A 189 14.78 -2.62 -16.08
C ILE A 189 13.43 -3.32 -16.15
N GLY A 190 12.80 -3.56 -15.00
CA GLY A 190 11.53 -4.27 -14.88
C GLY A 190 10.30 -3.44 -15.24
N LEU A 191 10.37 -2.10 -15.34
CA LEU A 191 9.21 -1.23 -15.61
C LEU A 191 8.42 -1.67 -16.84
N LYS A 192 9.10 -2.10 -17.90
CA LYS A 192 8.49 -2.59 -19.16
C LYS A 192 7.57 -3.82 -18.99
N ASN A 193 7.67 -4.53 -17.85
CA ASN A 193 6.86 -5.71 -17.58
C ASN A 193 5.47 -5.37 -17.02
N PHE A 194 5.23 -4.10 -16.64
CA PHE A 194 3.91 -3.68 -16.20
C PHE A 194 2.89 -3.68 -17.33
N ASN A 195 1.66 -4.06 -16.98
CA ASN A 195 0.48 -3.89 -17.81
C ASN A 195 -0.61 -3.21 -16.96
N LEU A 196 -0.99 -1.99 -17.33
CA LEU A 196 -1.92 -1.18 -16.55
C LEU A 196 -3.38 -1.28 -17.04
N SER A 197 -3.69 -2.14 -18.02
CA SER A 197 -5.01 -2.21 -18.63
C SER A 197 -6.15 -2.54 -17.66
N LYS A 198 -5.86 -3.22 -16.56
CA LYS A 198 -6.81 -3.52 -15.47
C LYS A 198 -6.72 -2.55 -14.26
N LEU A 199 -5.86 -1.53 -14.32
CA LEU A 199 -5.79 -0.52 -13.27
C LEU A 199 -7.14 0.21 -13.17
N SER A 200 -7.69 0.31 -11.96
CA SER A 200 -8.94 1.03 -11.73
C SER A 200 -8.69 2.54 -11.57
N HIS A 201 -9.71 3.34 -11.89
CA HIS A 201 -9.72 4.79 -11.66
C HIS A 201 -9.46 5.14 -10.19
N PHE A 202 -10.03 4.36 -9.28
CA PHE A 202 -9.90 4.58 -7.85
C PHE A 202 -8.43 4.50 -7.40
N TYR A 203 -7.74 3.40 -7.73
CA TYR A 203 -6.34 3.23 -7.34
C TYR A 203 -5.42 4.24 -8.03
N PHE A 204 -5.69 4.57 -9.29
CA PHE A 204 -4.96 5.58 -10.04
C PHE A 204 -4.92 6.93 -9.30
N LEU A 205 -6.08 7.44 -8.88
CA LEU A 205 -6.13 8.70 -8.14
C LEU A 205 -5.70 8.57 -6.68
N SER A 206 -6.16 7.55 -5.98
CA SER A 206 -5.90 7.43 -4.54
C SER A 206 -4.41 7.31 -4.23
N GLU A 207 -3.64 6.57 -5.03
CA GLU A 207 -2.20 6.46 -4.81
C GLU A 207 -1.45 7.76 -5.14
N ALA A 208 -1.86 8.47 -6.18
CA ALA A 208 -1.29 9.78 -6.50
C ALA A 208 -1.61 10.82 -5.40
N MET A 209 -2.85 10.82 -4.87
CA MET A 209 -3.26 11.74 -3.80
C MET A 209 -2.64 11.45 -2.43
N LYS A 210 -2.25 10.20 -2.16
CA LYS A 210 -1.48 9.84 -0.95
C LYS A 210 -0.02 10.31 -1.01
N GLY A 211 0.46 10.71 -2.17
CA GLY A 211 1.82 11.21 -2.38
C GLY A 211 1.99 12.67 -1.96
N PRO A 212 3.23 13.16 -1.83
CA PRO A 212 3.50 14.55 -1.48
C PRO A 212 3.19 15.55 -2.60
N ASP A 213 3.11 15.08 -3.85
CA ASP A 213 2.87 15.91 -5.03
C ASP A 213 2.12 15.12 -6.10
N PHE A 214 0.84 15.41 -6.22
CA PHE A 214 -0.09 14.73 -7.12
C PHE A 214 0.33 14.85 -8.60
N PHE A 215 0.64 16.06 -9.04
CA PHE A 215 0.97 16.28 -10.46
C PHE A 215 2.32 15.70 -10.83
N LYS A 216 3.30 15.78 -9.94
CA LYS A 216 4.60 15.17 -10.14
C LYS A 216 4.49 13.64 -10.20
N HIS A 217 3.61 13.05 -9.37
CA HIS A 217 3.31 11.63 -9.43
C HIS A 217 2.76 11.22 -10.81
N LEU A 218 1.74 11.93 -11.30
CA LEU A 218 1.15 11.65 -12.59
C LEU A 218 2.11 11.89 -13.75
N LYS A 219 2.93 12.95 -13.67
CA LYS A 219 3.96 13.22 -14.68
C LYS A 219 4.93 12.04 -14.79
N ILE A 220 5.47 11.56 -13.66
CA ILE A 220 6.39 10.41 -13.65
C ILE A 220 5.69 9.17 -14.24
N LEU A 221 4.43 8.90 -13.85
CA LEU A 221 3.67 7.77 -14.37
C LEU A 221 3.49 7.85 -15.89
N PHE A 222 3.12 9.01 -16.42
CA PHE A 222 2.92 9.20 -17.85
C PHE A 222 4.24 9.09 -18.63
N ASP A 223 5.32 9.64 -18.08
CA ASP A 223 6.65 9.52 -18.67
C ASP A 223 7.09 8.04 -18.73
N ILE A 224 6.81 7.25 -17.69
CA ILE A 224 7.08 5.80 -17.69
C ILE A 224 6.23 5.08 -18.74
N ILE A 225 4.93 5.36 -18.82
CA ILE A 225 4.04 4.75 -19.81
C ILE A 225 4.58 4.98 -21.21
N ASP A 226 4.93 6.22 -21.53
CA ASP A 226 5.36 6.61 -22.86
C ASP A 226 6.77 6.07 -23.21
N THR A 227 7.74 6.17 -22.28
CA THR A 227 9.13 5.76 -22.51
C THR A 227 9.32 4.25 -22.51
N GLN A 228 8.65 3.54 -21.61
CA GLN A 228 8.74 2.08 -21.48
C GLN A 228 7.73 1.36 -22.40
N LYS A 229 6.83 2.10 -23.07
CA LYS A 229 5.80 1.58 -23.96
C LYS A 229 4.92 0.51 -23.31
N ILE A 230 4.63 0.69 -22.01
CA ILE A 230 3.76 -0.22 -21.29
C ILE A 230 2.30 -0.02 -21.68
N VAL A 231 1.50 -1.10 -21.56
CA VAL A 231 0.07 -1.02 -21.84
C VAL A 231 -0.60 -0.09 -20.83
N PRO A 232 -1.21 1.04 -21.27
CA PRO A 232 -1.79 2.01 -20.37
C PRO A 232 -3.13 1.54 -19.79
N PRO A 233 -3.66 2.22 -18.75
CA PRO A 233 -5.02 1.99 -18.29
C PRO A 233 -6.04 2.24 -19.41
N LYS A 234 -7.18 1.52 -19.38
CA LYS A 234 -8.25 1.69 -20.39
C LYS A 234 -8.81 3.11 -20.49
N PHE A 235 -8.69 3.88 -19.41
CA PHE A 235 -9.12 5.27 -19.31
C PHE A 235 -7.99 6.28 -19.57
N TYR A 236 -6.87 5.85 -20.14
CA TYR A 236 -5.69 6.72 -20.28
C TYR A 236 -5.97 7.96 -21.16
N SER A 237 -6.78 7.81 -22.21
CA SER A 237 -7.24 8.94 -23.02
C SER A 237 -8.05 9.96 -22.23
N ASP A 238 -8.82 9.48 -21.25
CA ASP A 238 -9.72 10.34 -20.46
C ASP A 238 -8.96 11.23 -19.47
N VAL A 239 -7.71 10.88 -19.14
CA VAL A 239 -6.89 11.61 -18.16
C VAL A 239 -5.80 12.48 -18.78
N GLN A 240 -5.75 12.56 -20.12
CA GLN A 240 -4.77 13.41 -20.82
C GLN A 240 -4.86 14.88 -20.36
N PHE A 241 -6.03 15.34 -19.95
CA PHE A 241 -6.23 16.69 -19.47
C PHE A 241 -5.36 17.03 -18.23
N PHE A 242 -4.93 16.04 -17.42
CA PHE A 242 -4.00 16.29 -16.32
C PHE A 242 -2.64 16.81 -16.80
N ARG A 243 -2.23 16.50 -18.01
CA ARG A 243 -0.96 17.00 -18.59
C ARG A 243 -0.90 18.53 -18.67
N ASP A 244 -2.06 19.18 -18.83
CA ASP A 244 -2.17 20.63 -18.89
C ASP A 244 -1.87 21.28 -17.53
N TYR A 245 -1.98 20.52 -16.44
CA TYR A 245 -1.81 20.97 -15.06
C TYR A 245 -0.46 20.65 -14.44
N PHE A 246 0.44 19.96 -15.12
CA PHE A 246 1.75 19.58 -14.58
C PHE A 246 2.64 20.76 -14.15
N LYS A 247 2.26 21.99 -14.51
CA LYS A 247 2.96 23.20 -14.11
C LYS A 247 2.44 23.81 -12.79
N LEU A 248 1.33 23.30 -12.27
CA LEU A 248 0.75 23.78 -11.02
C LEU A 248 1.58 23.24 -9.85
N SER A 249 1.91 24.14 -8.92
CA SER A 249 2.75 23.84 -7.76
C SER A 249 1.96 23.63 -6.45
N GLU A 250 0.63 23.59 -6.52
CA GLU A 250 -0.21 23.44 -5.35
C GLU A 250 -0.28 21.98 -4.89
N SER A 251 -0.17 21.75 -3.58
CA SER A 251 -0.29 20.41 -3.02
C SER A 251 -1.75 19.96 -3.01
N ILE A 252 -2.00 18.76 -3.49
CA ILE A 252 -3.32 18.12 -3.46
C ILE A 252 -3.32 17.07 -2.37
N ASN A 253 -4.13 17.29 -1.34
CA ASN A 253 -4.17 16.43 -0.15
C ASN A 253 -5.43 15.52 -0.11
N ASN A 254 -6.41 15.80 -0.95
CA ASN A 254 -7.65 15.02 -1.05
C ASN A 254 -8.40 15.31 -2.35
N ALA A 255 -9.44 14.51 -2.62
CA ALA A 255 -10.25 14.64 -3.83
C ALA A 255 -10.95 16.00 -3.96
N GLU A 256 -11.32 16.64 -2.86
CA GLU A 256 -11.95 17.96 -2.88
C GLU A 256 -10.97 19.05 -3.31
N SER A 257 -9.72 19.01 -2.79
CA SER A 257 -8.65 19.91 -3.22
C SER A 257 -8.36 19.78 -4.71
N LEU A 258 -8.31 18.53 -5.22
CA LEU A 258 -8.17 18.26 -6.66
C LEU A 258 -9.29 18.91 -7.46
N LEU A 259 -10.55 18.74 -7.04
CA LEU A 259 -11.70 19.32 -7.74
C LEU A 259 -11.68 20.84 -7.70
N LYS A 260 -11.32 21.45 -6.57
CA LYS A 260 -11.18 22.91 -6.46
C LYS A 260 -10.16 23.46 -7.43
N ILE A 261 -9.00 22.82 -7.54
CA ILE A 261 -7.95 23.21 -8.49
C ILE A 261 -8.43 23.04 -9.93
N LEU A 262 -9.05 21.91 -10.26
CA LEU A 262 -9.57 21.66 -11.62
C LEU A 262 -10.64 22.67 -12.03
N PHE A 263 -11.44 23.19 -11.11
CA PHE A 263 -12.52 24.15 -11.38
C PHE A 263 -12.12 25.61 -11.15
N SER A 264 -10.98 25.90 -10.51
CA SER A 264 -10.47 27.28 -10.33
C SER A 264 -9.82 27.87 -11.58
N GLN A 265 -9.56 27.03 -12.58
CA GLN A 265 -9.00 27.45 -13.88
C GLN A 265 -10.17 27.83 -14.82
N ASP A 266 -10.00 28.83 -15.66
CA ASP A 266 -10.98 29.24 -16.70
C ASP A 266 -11.13 28.16 -17.77
N ARG A 267 -11.36 26.92 -17.33
CA ARG A 267 -11.46 25.73 -18.16
C ARG A 267 -12.87 25.16 -18.13
N VAL A 268 -13.34 24.77 -19.29
CA VAL A 268 -14.59 24.00 -19.40
C VAL A 268 -14.31 22.55 -19.10
N VAL A 269 -14.73 22.06 -17.94
CA VAL A 269 -14.68 20.63 -17.60
C VAL A 269 -15.84 19.91 -18.30
N SER A 270 -15.52 18.94 -19.13
CA SER A 270 -16.51 18.17 -19.92
C SER A 270 -17.34 17.25 -19.03
N ASP A 271 -18.50 16.82 -19.54
CA ASP A 271 -19.35 15.83 -18.85
C ASP A 271 -18.66 14.48 -18.63
N ASP A 272 -17.78 14.09 -19.53
CA ASP A 272 -17.03 12.84 -19.40
C ASP A 272 -15.94 12.92 -18.33
N GLU A 273 -15.27 14.06 -18.20
CA GLU A 273 -14.36 14.34 -17.07
C GLU A 273 -15.10 14.32 -15.74
N ILE A 274 -16.30 14.90 -15.68
CA ILE A 274 -17.14 14.85 -14.47
C ILE A 274 -17.55 13.41 -14.13
N LYS A 275 -17.92 12.61 -15.10
CA LYS A 275 -18.21 11.17 -14.89
C LYS A 275 -16.98 10.42 -14.41
N TRP A 276 -15.82 10.69 -15.01
CA TRP A 276 -14.55 10.09 -14.62
C TRP A 276 -14.17 10.48 -13.18
N LEU A 277 -14.26 11.75 -12.84
CA LEU A 277 -13.99 12.26 -11.49
C LEU A 277 -14.92 11.62 -10.44
N ASN A 278 -16.25 11.57 -10.73
CA ASN A 278 -17.20 10.88 -9.85
C ASN A 278 -16.82 9.42 -9.59
N LYS A 279 -16.50 8.67 -10.65
CA LYS A 279 -16.12 7.26 -10.57
C LYS A 279 -14.79 7.05 -9.81
N SER A 280 -13.86 7.99 -9.94
CA SER A 280 -12.50 7.87 -9.41
C SER A 280 -12.37 8.36 -7.97
N THR A 281 -13.15 9.36 -7.59
CA THR A 281 -13.08 10.00 -6.26
C THR A 281 -14.19 9.51 -5.31
N GLY A 282 -15.24 8.89 -5.84
CA GLY A 282 -16.46 8.56 -5.08
C GLY A 282 -17.33 9.79 -4.74
N ILE A 283 -16.92 10.99 -5.10
CA ILE A 283 -17.69 12.24 -4.84
C ILE A 283 -18.90 12.26 -5.76
N LYS A 284 -20.08 12.52 -5.21
CA LYS A 284 -21.33 12.54 -5.97
C LYS A 284 -21.29 13.59 -7.09
N LYS A 285 -21.83 13.27 -8.26
CA LYS A 285 -21.89 14.17 -9.41
C LYS A 285 -22.47 15.54 -9.06
N SER A 286 -23.49 15.58 -8.18
CA SER A 286 -24.11 16.83 -7.71
C SER A 286 -23.12 17.72 -6.94
N GLN A 287 -22.25 17.14 -6.13
CA GLN A 287 -21.21 17.86 -5.38
C GLN A 287 -20.11 18.38 -6.33
N ILE A 288 -19.70 17.58 -7.31
CA ILE A 288 -18.74 18.00 -8.35
C ILE A 288 -19.29 19.19 -9.13
N LEU A 289 -20.58 19.14 -9.52
CA LEU A 289 -21.24 20.25 -10.23
C LEU A 289 -21.40 21.51 -9.38
N LEU A 290 -21.56 21.36 -8.06
CA LEU A 290 -21.63 22.48 -7.12
C LEU A 290 -20.28 23.21 -7.02
N LEU A 291 -19.18 22.46 -6.95
CA LEU A 291 -17.82 23.03 -6.95
C LEU A 291 -17.53 23.76 -8.27
N LYS A 292 -17.99 23.21 -9.40
CA LYS A 292 -17.91 23.88 -10.71
C LYS A 292 -18.63 25.22 -10.74
N LYS A 293 -19.78 25.36 -10.06
CA LYS A 293 -20.55 26.62 -10.00
C LYS A 293 -19.93 27.69 -9.08
N ASN A 294 -19.20 27.24 -8.05
CA ASN A 294 -18.59 28.14 -7.05
C ASN A 294 -17.16 28.57 -7.44
N GLY A 295 -16.58 28.00 -8.49
CA GLY A 295 -15.27 28.33 -9.04
C GLY A 295 -15.31 29.36 -10.19
N ASN A 296 -16.52 29.77 -10.58
CA ASN A 296 -16.77 30.91 -11.49
C ASN A 296 -17.18 32.12 -10.61
#